data_724c2f0ccc700fcd3883ed60e65a5080
#
_entry.id   724c2f0ccc700fcd3883ed60e65a5080
#
_cell.length_a   1.000
_cell.length_b   1.000
_cell.length_c   1.000
_cell.angle_alpha   90.00
_cell.angle_beta   90.00
_cell.angle_gamma   90.00
#
_symmetry.space_group_name_H-M   'P 1'
#
loop_
_entity.id
_entity.type
_entity.pdbx_description
1 polymer ?
#
loop_
_entity_poly.entity_id
_entity_poly.type
_entity_poly.pdbx_seq_one_letter_code
_entity_poly.pdbx_strand_id
1 'polypeptide(L)'
;KYDERILHEVTLESIKDYRETGAIPASFEKAGPKESIFFEPAKTKVAIVTCGGICPGLNNVIRALVNQLVYRYGITRILGIRYGYEGLIPKYNHPVIELTAPMVSDIYQSGGTILGTSRGNQDVEQMVNTLEILNINVLFCIGGDGTLRGAHAIYKEIEKRKLRIAVAGIPKTIDNDIDLMQKSFGFETAFSIANDI
;
A
#
# COMPACT_ATOMS: atom_id res chain seq x y z
N LYS A 1 -7.70 1.11 22.90
CA LYS A 1 -6.44 0.43 23.26
C LYS A 1 -5.72 0.09 21.98
N TYR A 2 -4.40 0.33 21.92
CA TYR A 2 -3.60 0.16 20.68
C TYR A 2 -3.33 -1.31 20.35
N ASP A 3 -3.62 -2.25 21.25
CA ASP A 3 -3.33 -3.68 21.14
C ASP A 3 -4.57 -4.52 20.79
N GLU A 4 -5.65 -3.89 20.35
CA GLU A 4 -6.87 -4.60 19.97
C GLU A 4 -6.67 -5.29 18.62
N ARG A 5 -6.91 -6.60 18.58
CA ARG A 5 -6.75 -7.43 17.38
C ARG A 5 -8.10 -7.98 16.92
N ILE A 6 -8.25 -8.14 15.63
CA ILE A 6 -9.41 -8.74 14.98
C ILE A 6 -9.00 -10.11 14.46
N LEU A 7 -9.76 -11.14 14.80
CA LEU A 7 -9.53 -12.49 14.29
C LEU A 7 -9.81 -12.53 12.77
N HIS A 8 -8.98 -13.28 12.05
CA HIS A 8 -9.21 -13.51 10.62
C HIS A 8 -10.45 -14.38 10.42
N GLU A 9 -10.57 -15.47 11.17
CA GLU A 9 -11.72 -16.36 11.16
C GLU A 9 -12.49 -16.28 12.48
N VAL A 10 -13.81 -16.13 12.39
CA VAL A 10 -14.72 -16.05 13.54
C VAL A 10 -15.56 -17.33 13.66
N THR A 11 -15.02 -18.48 13.26
CA THR A 11 -15.70 -19.75 13.39
C THR A 11 -15.50 -20.34 14.81
N LEU A 12 -16.47 -21.16 15.25
CA LEU A 12 -16.34 -21.85 16.52
C LEU A 12 -15.17 -22.85 16.52
N GLU A 13 -14.85 -23.40 15.36
CA GLU A 13 -13.73 -24.32 15.15
C GLU A 13 -12.40 -23.64 15.44
N SER A 14 -12.16 -22.46 14.90
CA SER A 14 -10.91 -21.70 15.14
C SER A 14 -10.71 -21.34 16.60
N ILE A 15 -11.79 -21.11 17.35
CA ILE A 15 -11.77 -20.86 18.79
C ILE A 15 -11.51 -22.14 19.59
N LYS A 16 -12.04 -23.29 19.16
CA LYS A 16 -11.78 -24.58 19.79
C LYS A 16 -10.31 -24.97 19.66
N ASP A 17 -9.75 -24.86 18.46
CA ASP A 17 -8.35 -25.15 18.21
C ASP A 17 -7.43 -24.32 19.12
N TYR A 18 -7.74 -23.03 19.31
CA TYR A 18 -7.02 -22.19 20.27
C TYR A 18 -7.11 -22.72 21.70
N ARG A 19 -8.29 -23.16 22.15
CA ARG A 19 -8.49 -23.69 23.50
C ARG A 19 -7.77 -25.01 23.73
N GLU A 20 -7.71 -25.85 22.70
CA GLU A 20 -7.12 -27.19 22.80
C GLU A 20 -5.58 -27.18 22.62
N THR A 21 -5.07 -26.36 21.71
CA THR A 21 -3.65 -26.34 21.34
C THR A 21 -2.88 -25.17 21.94
N GLY A 22 -3.56 -24.11 22.37
CA GLY A 22 -2.95 -22.84 22.79
C GLY A 22 -2.37 -22.03 21.62
N ALA A 23 -2.57 -22.47 20.37
CA ALA A 23 -2.11 -21.75 19.17
C ALA A 23 -2.90 -20.45 18.99
N ILE A 24 -2.19 -19.31 18.91
CA ILE A 24 -2.84 -18.01 18.70
C ILE A 24 -3.43 -17.97 17.28
N PRO A 25 -4.75 -17.75 17.12
CA PRO A 25 -5.37 -17.67 15.81
C PRO A 25 -4.78 -16.53 14.96
N ALA A 26 -4.81 -16.72 13.63
CA ALA A 26 -4.47 -15.64 12.70
C ALA A 26 -5.34 -14.40 12.98
N SER A 27 -4.69 -13.27 13.19
CA SER A 27 -5.36 -12.05 13.61
C SER A 27 -4.65 -10.81 13.07
N PHE A 28 -5.43 -9.76 12.84
CA PHE A 28 -4.94 -8.48 12.36
C PHE A 28 -5.03 -7.42 13.44
N GLU A 29 -4.18 -6.42 13.34
CA GLU A 29 -4.35 -5.19 14.10
C GLU A 29 -5.65 -4.50 13.68
N LYS A 30 -6.42 -3.99 14.63
CA LYS A 30 -7.67 -3.28 14.33
C LYS A 30 -7.40 -2.06 13.47
N ALA A 31 -7.99 -2.03 12.29
CA ALA A 31 -7.94 -0.89 11.38
C ALA A 31 -8.83 0.26 11.89
N GLY A 32 -8.56 1.46 11.37
CA GLY A 32 -9.34 2.64 11.62
C GLY A 32 -8.54 3.78 12.25
N PRO A 33 -9.15 4.94 12.41
CA PRO A 33 -8.49 6.11 12.96
C PRO A 33 -8.07 5.87 14.41
N LYS A 34 -6.87 6.32 14.76
CA LYS A 34 -6.34 6.32 16.12
C LYS A 34 -6.54 7.70 16.75
N GLU A 35 -6.63 7.79 18.07
CA GLU A 35 -6.69 9.06 18.81
C GLU A 35 -5.44 9.92 18.58
N SER A 36 -4.30 9.26 18.46
CA SER A 36 -3.02 9.91 18.21
C SER A 36 -2.38 9.35 16.96
N ILE A 37 -1.77 10.22 16.16
CA ILE A 37 -1.00 9.86 14.98
C ILE A 37 0.49 10.13 15.22
N PHE A 38 1.35 9.30 14.65
CA PHE A 38 2.78 9.35 14.90
C PHE A 38 3.46 10.54 14.20
N PHE A 39 3.04 10.85 12.98
CA PHE A 39 3.62 11.91 12.19
C PHE A 39 2.77 13.19 12.28
N GLU A 40 3.43 14.34 12.42
CA GLU A 40 2.77 15.66 12.36
C GLU A 40 2.34 15.94 10.90
N PRO A 41 1.04 16.10 10.61
CA PRO A 41 0.55 16.20 9.23
C PRO A 41 1.20 17.32 8.43
N ALA A 42 1.38 18.51 9.02
CA ALA A 42 1.98 19.66 8.33
C ALA A 42 3.42 19.45 7.86
N LYS A 43 4.15 18.53 8.51
CA LYS A 43 5.56 18.19 8.17
C LYS A 43 5.69 16.89 7.39
N THR A 44 4.61 16.12 7.28
CA THR A 44 4.63 14.80 6.67
C THR A 44 4.68 14.87 5.14
N LYS A 45 5.59 14.11 4.56
CA LYS A 45 5.64 13.84 3.11
C LYS A 45 5.36 12.38 2.86
N VAL A 46 4.44 12.12 1.95
CA VAL A 46 3.96 10.78 1.61
C VAL A 46 4.39 10.42 0.20
N ALA A 47 4.75 9.17 -0.02
CA ALA A 47 4.93 8.61 -1.36
C ALA A 47 3.95 7.47 -1.61
N ILE A 48 3.46 7.38 -2.84
CA ILE A 48 2.57 6.31 -3.33
C ILE A 48 3.24 5.66 -4.53
N VAL A 49 3.32 4.34 -4.54
CA VAL A 49 3.87 3.56 -5.65
C VAL A 49 2.94 2.41 -6.01
N THR A 50 2.80 2.14 -7.32
CA THR A 50 2.03 1.01 -7.85
C THR A 50 2.97 0.05 -8.58
N CYS A 51 2.93 -1.24 -8.22
CA CYS A 51 3.84 -2.25 -8.78
C CYS A 51 3.08 -3.48 -9.30
N GLY A 52 3.72 -4.21 -10.22
CA GLY A 52 3.23 -5.48 -10.73
C GLY A 52 2.16 -5.34 -11.81
N GLY A 53 1.28 -6.32 -11.93
CA GLY A 53 0.20 -6.32 -12.91
C GLY A 53 -0.86 -5.25 -12.63
N ILE A 54 -1.70 -4.99 -13.63
CA ILE A 54 -2.84 -4.07 -13.50
C ILE A 54 -4.08 -4.84 -13.06
N CYS A 55 -4.95 -4.18 -12.28
CA CYS A 55 -6.32 -4.63 -12.05
C CYS A 55 -7.26 -3.41 -12.02
N PRO A 56 -8.56 -3.61 -12.21
CA PRO A 56 -9.52 -2.52 -12.05
C PRO A 56 -9.42 -1.88 -10.66
N GLY A 57 -9.52 -0.55 -10.58
CA GLY A 57 -9.54 0.17 -9.31
C GLY A 57 -8.21 0.72 -8.80
N LEU A 58 -7.07 0.48 -9.46
CA LEU A 58 -5.78 1.05 -9.04
C LEU A 58 -5.84 2.58 -8.90
N ASN A 59 -6.37 3.27 -9.90
CA ASN A 59 -6.54 4.72 -9.85
C ASN A 59 -7.51 5.15 -8.75
N ASN A 60 -8.54 4.35 -8.46
CA ASN A 60 -9.47 4.63 -7.37
C ASN A 60 -8.77 4.58 -6.01
N VAL A 61 -7.87 3.61 -5.82
CA VAL A 61 -7.05 3.51 -4.59
C VAL A 61 -6.13 4.72 -4.45
N ILE A 62 -5.43 5.12 -5.54
CA ILE A 62 -4.59 6.32 -5.53
C ILE A 62 -5.43 7.55 -5.15
N ARG A 63 -6.57 7.74 -5.81
CA ARG A 63 -7.50 8.85 -5.54
C ARG A 63 -7.98 8.85 -4.08
N ALA A 64 -8.38 7.70 -3.58
CA ALA A 64 -8.85 7.56 -2.19
C ALA A 64 -7.75 7.91 -1.19
N LEU A 65 -6.52 7.45 -1.40
CA LEU A 65 -5.37 7.80 -0.57
C LEU A 65 -5.11 9.30 -0.57
N VAL A 66 -5.02 9.91 -1.75
CA VAL A 66 -4.77 11.36 -1.86
C VAL A 66 -5.87 12.17 -1.17
N ASN A 67 -7.14 11.84 -1.44
CA ASN A 67 -8.25 12.55 -0.82
C ASN A 67 -8.27 12.38 0.70
N GLN A 68 -8.01 11.17 1.20
CA GLN A 68 -7.96 10.91 2.63
C GLN A 68 -6.82 11.67 3.30
N LEU A 69 -5.63 11.68 2.68
CA LEU A 69 -4.47 12.42 3.17
C LEU A 69 -4.74 13.92 3.23
N VAL A 70 -5.31 14.47 2.15
CA VAL A 70 -5.57 15.92 2.06
C VAL A 70 -6.73 16.35 2.97
N TYR A 71 -7.90 15.74 2.79
CA TYR A 71 -9.12 16.25 3.45
C TYR A 71 -9.29 15.77 4.89
N ARG A 72 -8.77 14.59 5.23
CA ARG A 72 -8.90 14.04 6.59
C ARG A 72 -7.73 14.40 7.49
N TYR A 73 -6.52 14.38 6.94
CA TYR A 73 -5.30 14.58 7.72
C TYR A 73 -4.59 15.90 7.44
N GLY A 74 -4.98 16.67 6.42
CA GLY A 74 -4.34 17.93 6.06
C GLY A 74 -2.91 17.76 5.50
N ILE A 75 -2.58 16.56 4.99
CA ILE A 75 -1.28 16.27 4.37
C ILE A 75 -1.36 16.63 2.89
N THR A 76 -0.61 17.63 2.46
CA THR A 76 -0.63 18.12 1.07
C THR A 76 0.61 17.72 0.28
N ARG A 77 1.70 17.30 0.93
CA ARG A 77 2.93 16.89 0.26
C ARG A 77 2.89 15.40 -0.08
N ILE A 78 2.29 15.07 -1.21
CA ILE A 78 2.08 13.70 -1.66
C ILE A 78 2.79 13.51 -3.00
N LEU A 79 3.70 12.54 -3.06
CA LEU A 79 4.47 12.20 -4.25
C LEU A 79 4.00 10.87 -4.84
N GLY A 80 3.82 10.84 -6.15
CA GLY A 80 3.64 9.64 -6.93
C GLY A 80 4.97 9.14 -7.49
N ILE A 81 5.38 7.96 -7.10
CA ILE A 81 6.57 7.30 -7.65
C ILE A 81 6.16 6.54 -8.90
N ARG A 82 6.72 6.92 -10.04
CA ARG A 82 6.37 6.32 -11.33
C ARG A 82 7.12 5.03 -11.58
N TYR A 83 6.46 4.14 -12.31
CA TYR A 83 7.01 2.87 -12.77
C TYR A 83 7.50 1.95 -11.64
N GLY A 84 6.65 1.82 -10.62
CA GLY A 84 6.90 0.87 -9.53
C GLY A 84 8.18 1.17 -8.76
N TYR A 85 8.80 0.12 -8.26
CA TYR A 85 10.04 0.25 -7.50
C TYR A 85 11.23 0.77 -8.34
N GLU A 86 11.18 0.67 -9.67
CA GLU A 86 12.18 1.30 -10.54
C GLU A 86 12.24 2.81 -10.33
N GLY A 87 11.10 3.45 -10.02
CA GLY A 87 11.05 4.88 -9.73
C GLY A 87 11.79 5.31 -8.48
N LEU A 88 12.18 4.37 -7.62
CA LEU A 88 13.02 4.60 -6.45
C LEU A 88 14.52 4.36 -6.75
N ILE A 89 14.87 3.95 -7.96
CA ILE A 89 16.24 3.62 -8.34
C ILE A 89 16.81 4.75 -9.23
N PRO A 90 17.82 5.48 -8.78
CA PRO A 90 18.33 6.67 -9.48
C PRO A 90 18.76 6.44 -10.93
N LYS A 91 19.29 5.26 -11.25
CA LYS A 91 19.76 4.95 -12.62
C LYS A 91 18.68 5.01 -13.68
N TYR A 92 17.41 4.79 -13.32
CA TYR A 92 16.29 4.84 -14.29
C TYR A 92 15.80 6.26 -14.55
N ASN A 93 16.14 7.19 -13.66
CA ASN A 93 15.81 8.61 -13.79
C ASN A 93 14.32 8.89 -14.08
N HIS A 94 13.43 8.10 -13.48
CA HIS A 94 11.99 8.32 -13.63
C HIS A 94 11.55 9.57 -12.85
N PRO A 95 10.73 10.43 -13.46
CA PRO A 95 10.24 11.62 -12.77
C PRO A 95 9.28 11.26 -11.64
N VAL A 96 9.47 11.86 -10.50
CA VAL A 96 8.48 11.85 -9.41
C VAL A 96 7.43 12.92 -9.72
N ILE A 97 6.16 12.61 -9.50
CA ILE A 97 5.05 13.56 -9.73
C ILE A 97 4.43 13.97 -8.41
N GLU A 98 4.01 15.22 -8.30
CA GLU A 98 3.21 15.67 -7.17
C GLU A 98 1.75 15.26 -7.38
N LEU A 99 1.14 14.66 -6.34
CA LEU A 99 -0.25 14.24 -6.37
C LEU A 99 -1.10 15.22 -5.56
N THR A 100 -2.01 15.90 -6.25
CA THR A 100 -2.96 16.84 -5.63
C THR A 100 -4.39 16.35 -5.79
N ALA A 101 -5.30 16.81 -4.92
CA ALA A 101 -6.71 16.44 -5.01
C ALA A 101 -7.35 16.79 -6.38
N PRO A 102 -7.07 17.96 -6.99
CA PRO A 102 -7.54 18.23 -8.36
C PRO A 102 -6.96 17.28 -9.40
N MET A 103 -5.66 16.94 -9.31
CA MET A 103 -5.02 16.03 -10.28
C MET A 103 -5.64 14.63 -10.27
N VAL A 104 -6.12 14.18 -9.12
CA VAL A 104 -6.71 12.83 -9.00
C VAL A 104 -8.24 12.84 -9.11
N SER A 105 -8.88 13.97 -9.39
CA SER A 105 -10.35 14.10 -9.40
C SER A 105 -11.03 13.10 -10.34
N ASP A 106 -10.49 12.93 -11.54
CA ASP A 106 -11.13 12.18 -12.63
C ASP A 106 -10.43 10.88 -13.01
N ILE A 107 -9.30 10.55 -12.36
CA ILE A 107 -8.51 9.35 -12.71
C ILE A 107 -9.27 8.03 -12.50
N TYR A 108 -10.34 8.04 -11.70
CA TYR A 108 -11.19 6.87 -11.48
C TYR A 108 -11.92 6.40 -12.74
N GLN A 109 -12.08 7.28 -13.73
CA GLN A 109 -12.68 6.95 -15.02
C GLN A 109 -11.71 6.21 -15.97
N SER A 110 -10.42 6.22 -15.65
CA SER A 110 -9.39 5.62 -16.49
C SER A 110 -8.91 4.29 -15.89
N GLY A 111 -8.80 3.27 -16.73
CA GLY A 111 -8.17 2.01 -16.35
C GLY A 111 -6.66 2.14 -16.10
N GLY A 112 -6.08 1.10 -15.54
CA GLY A 112 -4.65 1.08 -15.24
C GLY A 112 -4.25 1.95 -14.05
N THR A 113 -3.08 2.56 -14.14
CA THR A 113 -2.54 3.43 -13.09
C THR A 113 -1.83 4.64 -13.70
N ILE A 114 -2.13 5.84 -13.20
CA ILE A 114 -1.46 7.09 -13.62
C ILE A 114 0.02 7.11 -13.24
N LEU A 115 0.44 6.28 -12.30
CA LEU A 115 1.84 6.17 -11.88
C LEU A 115 2.64 5.22 -12.78
N GLY A 116 1.97 4.40 -13.59
CA GLY A 116 2.62 3.29 -14.28
C GLY A 116 3.05 2.22 -13.28
N THR A 117 3.65 1.16 -13.80
CA THR A 117 4.06 0.01 -12.99
C THR A 117 5.32 -0.62 -13.59
N SER A 118 6.07 -1.33 -12.77
CA SER A 118 7.18 -2.19 -13.19
C SER A 118 7.14 -3.53 -12.48
N ARG A 119 7.94 -4.47 -12.95
CA ARG A 119 8.13 -5.78 -12.35
C ARG A 119 9.62 -6.01 -12.09
N GLY A 120 9.88 -6.95 -11.20
CA GLY A 120 11.24 -7.36 -10.85
C GLY A 120 11.74 -6.73 -9.55
N ASN A 121 12.75 -7.38 -8.99
CA ASN A 121 13.37 -6.95 -7.76
C ASN A 121 14.30 -5.76 -8.03
N GLN A 122 14.31 -4.82 -7.11
CA GLN A 122 15.20 -3.69 -7.14
C GLN A 122 16.09 -3.70 -5.89
N ASP A 123 17.19 -2.97 -5.94
CA ASP A 123 18.13 -2.81 -4.84
C ASP A 123 17.47 -2.05 -3.67
N VAL A 124 17.30 -2.73 -2.56
CA VAL A 124 16.57 -2.21 -1.38
C VAL A 124 17.31 -1.03 -0.75
N GLU A 125 18.65 -1.07 -0.71
CA GLU A 125 19.44 0.01 -0.13
C GLU A 125 19.30 1.29 -0.95
N GLN A 126 19.33 1.18 -2.29
CA GLN A 126 19.10 2.32 -3.17
C GLN A 126 17.69 2.88 -3.04
N MET A 127 16.67 2.00 -2.92
CA MET A 127 15.29 2.44 -2.70
C MET A 127 15.16 3.25 -1.40
N VAL A 128 15.73 2.76 -0.31
CA VAL A 128 15.70 3.47 0.98
C VAL A 128 16.48 4.77 0.92
N ASN A 129 17.66 4.79 0.28
CA ASN A 129 18.42 6.05 0.06
C ASN A 129 17.57 7.10 -0.65
N THR A 130 16.80 6.69 -1.67
CA THR A 130 15.92 7.60 -2.40
C THR A 130 14.80 8.13 -1.51
N LEU A 131 14.20 7.29 -0.65
CA LEU A 131 13.19 7.73 0.31
C LEU A 131 13.75 8.76 1.29
N GLU A 132 14.99 8.58 1.75
CA GLU A 132 15.69 9.55 2.62
C GLU A 132 15.94 10.86 1.89
N ILE A 133 16.51 10.83 0.68
CA ILE A 133 16.77 12.02 -0.15
C ILE A 133 15.50 12.82 -0.41
N LEU A 134 14.39 12.12 -0.71
CA LEU A 134 13.08 12.74 -0.91
C LEU A 134 12.41 13.19 0.39
N ASN A 135 12.99 12.89 1.56
CA ASN A 135 12.41 13.13 2.88
C ASN A 135 11.01 12.53 3.06
N ILE A 136 10.82 11.29 2.63
CA ILE A 136 9.56 10.58 2.76
C ILE A 136 9.36 10.12 4.21
N ASN A 137 8.17 10.32 4.75
CA ASN A 137 7.78 9.84 6.07
C ASN A 137 6.87 8.62 6.00
N VAL A 138 6.06 8.50 4.93
CA VAL A 138 5.15 7.37 4.73
C VAL A 138 5.23 6.92 3.27
N LEU A 139 5.43 5.62 3.06
CA LEU A 139 5.39 4.98 1.75
C LEU A 139 4.20 4.02 1.65
N PHE A 140 3.29 4.27 0.72
CA PHE A 140 2.23 3.33 0.34
C PHE A 140 2.66 2.52 -0.88
N CYS A 141 2.70 1.18 -0.72
CA CYS A 141 3.05 0.24 -1.79
C CYS A 141 1.80 -0.52 -2.22
N ILE A 142 1.31 -0.27 -3.43
CA ILE A 142 0.11 -0.92 -3.98
C ILE A 142 0.53 -2.00 -4.95
N GLY A 143 0.24 -3.26 -4.66
CA GLY A 143 0.60 -4.37 -5.55
C GLY A 143 0.39 -5.75 -4.95
N GLY A 144 0.78 -6.77 -5.70
CA GLY A 144 0.67 -8.18 -5.32
C GLY A 144 1.79 -8.65 -4.42
N ASP A 145 1.92 -9.97 -4.27
CA ASP A 145 2.90 -10.63 -3.40
C ASP A 145 4.32 -10.11 -3.54
N GLY A 146 4.80 -9.98 -4.77
CA GLY A 146 6.15 -9.46 -5.03
C GLY A 146 6.32 -8.03 -4.50
N THR A 147 5.29 -7.21 -4.62
CA THR A 147 5.28 -5.84 -4.09
C THR A 147 5.26 -5.83 -2.57
N LEU A 148 4.44 -6.69 -1.96
CA LEU A 148 4.36 -6.79 -0.50
C LEU A 148 5.67 -7.32 0.11
N ARG A 149 6.30 -8.31 -0.55
CA ARG A 149 7.66 -8.75 -0.17
C ARG A 149 8.69 -7.63 -0.30
N GLY A 150 8.64 -6.85 -1.37
CA GLY A 150 9.49 -5.66 -1.56
C GLY A 150 9.24 -4.60 -0.48
N ALA A 151 7.99 -4.31 -0.17
CA ALA A 151 7.62 -3.38 0.92
C ALA A 151 8.15 -3.85 2.27
N HIS A 152 8.08 -5.15 2.55
CA HIS A 152 8.66 -5.74 3.76
C HIS A 152 10.19 -5.62 3.80
N ALA A 153 10.87 -5.85 2.67
CA ALA A 153 12.32 -5.68 2.58
C ALA A 153 12.73 -4.20 2.82
N ILE A 154 12.01 -3.25 2.23
CA ILE A 154 12.19 -1.82 2.49
C ILE A 154 11.99 -1.52 3.98
N TYR A 155 10.92 -2.03 4.59
CA TYR A 155 10.67 -1.85 6.03
C TYR A 155 11.83 -2.39 6.87
N LYS A 156 12.36 -3.57 6.57
CA LYS A 156 13.50 -4.16 7.30
C LYS A 156 14.77 -3.29 7.18
N GLU A 157 15.05 -2.74 6.03
CA GLU A 157 16.20 -1.85 5.86
C GLU A 157 16.00 -0.51 6.59
N ILE A 158 14.78 0.04 6.59
CA ILE A 158 14.39 1.22 7.38
C ILE A 158 14.59 0.95 8.88
N GLU A 159 14.14 -0.21 9.39
CA GLU A 159 14.30 -0.63 10.78
C GLU A 159 15.79 -0.77 11.16
N LYS A 160 16.59 -1.43 10.33
CA LYS A 160 18.04 -1.58 10.47
C LYS A 160 18.75 -0.23 10.59
N ARG A 161 18.35 0.75 9.78
CA ARG A 161 18.89 2.12 9.78
C ARG A 161 18.26 3.02 10.86
N LYS A 162 17.24 2.54 11.57
CA LYS A 162 16.48 3.31 12.57
C LYS A 162 15.87 4.60 12.00
N LEU A 163 15.42 4.55 10.75
CA LEU A 163 14.79 5.69 10.08
C LEU A 163 13.34 5.84 10.54
N ARG A 164 12.83 7.07 10.50
CA ARG A 164 11.44 7.39 10.84
C ARG A 164 10.58 7.42 9.58
N ILE A 165 10.47 6.27 8.92
CA ILE A 165 9.65 6.08 7.72
C ILE A 165 8.70 4.91 7.98
N ALA A 166 7.41 5.13 7.78
CA ALA A 166 6.41 4.07 7.83
C ALA A 166 6.18 3.50 6.42
N VAL A 167 5.98 2.18 6.34
CA VAL A 167 5.64 1.50 5.09
C VAL A 167 4.30 0.80 5.26
N ALA A 168 3.36 1.05 4.34
CA ALA A 168 2.06 0.41 4.31
C ALA A 168 1.84 -0.29 2.96
N GLY A 169 1.62 -1.60 2.99
CA GLY A 169 1.23 -2.39 1.82
C GLY A 169 -0.27 -2.36 1.60
N ILE A 170 -0.69 -2.15 0.34
CA ILE A 170 -2.08 -2.27 -0.09
C ILE A 170 -2.14 -3.44 -1.06
N PRO A 171 -2.72 -4.56 -0.64
CA PRO A 171 -2.76 -5.76 -1.45
C PRO A 171 -3.58 -5.56 -2.73
N LYS A 172 -3.02 -5.94 -3.86
CA LYS A 172 -3.64 -5.90 -5.18
C LYS A 172 -3.40 -7.21 -5.89
N THR A 173 -4.48 -7.90 -6.24
CA THR A 173 -4.43 -9.08 -7.11
C THR A 173 -5.71 -9.14 -7.94
N ILE A 174 -5.59 -9.49 -9.23
CA ILE A 174 -6.75 -9.75 -10.07
C ILE A 174 -7.29 -11.17 -9.86
N ASP A 175 -6.44 -12.06 -9.35
CA ASP A 175 -6.74 -13.50 -9.18
C ASP A 175 -7.35 -13.83 -7.80
N ASN A 176 -7.40 -12.85 -6.91
CA ASN A 176 -7.87 -12.98 -5.52
C ASN A 176 -7.11 -14.07 -4.72
N ASP A 177 -5.82 -14.19 -4.94
CA ASP A 177 -4.95 -15.28 -4.49
C ASP A 177 -3.97 -14.88 -3.37
N ILE A 178 -4.16 -13.73 -2.74
CA ILE A 178 -3.35 -13.30 -1.58
C ILE A 178 -3.91 -13.96 -0.33
N ASP A 179 -3.05 -14.69 0.38
CA ASP A 179 -3.40 -15.38 1.60
C ASP A 179 -3.97 -14.42 2.68
N LEU A 180 -4.88 -14.94 3.50
CA LEU A 180 -5.60 -14.20 4.55
C LEU A 180 -6.48 -13.03 4.04
N MET A 181 -6.70 -12.91 2.73
CA MET A 181 -7.64 -11.96 2.15
C MET A 181 -8.87 -12.67 1.62
N GLN A 182 -10.05 -12.25 2.06
CA GLN A 182 -11.31 -12.76 1.53
C GLN A 182 -11.58 -12.24 0.10
N LYS A 183 -11.27 -10.96 -0.13
CA LYS A 183 -11.54 -10.29 -1.40
C LYS A 183 -10.56 -9.14 -1.63
N SER A 184 -9.92 -9.13 -2.80
CA SER A 184 -9.11 -8.02 -3.28
C SER A 184 -9.91 -7.05 -4.15
N PHE A 185 -9.53 -5.80 -4.18
CA PHE A 185 -10.18 -4.82 -5.06
C PHE A 185 -9.93 -5.15 -6.53
N GLY A 186 -10.94 -4.92 -7.37
CA GLY A 186 -10.86 -5.14 -8.82
C GLY A 186 -11.16 -6.57 -9.28
N PHE A 187 -11.09 -7.58 -8.42
CA PHE A 187 -11.39 -8.97 -8.76
C PHE A 187 -12.83 -9.12 -9.30
N GLU A 188 -13.83 -8.68 -8.54
CA GLU A 188 -15.23 -8.79 -8.98
C GLU A 188 -15.51 -7.99 -10.25
N THR A 189 -14.94 -6.81 -10.38
CA THR A 189 -15.10 -6.00 -11.59
C THR A 189 -14.54 -6.72 -12.81
N ALA A 190 -13.35 -7.31 -12.68
CA ALA A 190 -12.74 -8.08 -13.76
C ALA A 190 -13.59 -9.30 -14.14
N PHE A 191 -14.06 -10.04 -13.13
CA PHE A 191 -14.91 -11.23 -13.33
C PHE A 191 -16.26 -10.88 -13.95
N SER A 192 -16.94 -9.84 -13.48
CA SER A 192 -18.22 -9.39 -14.06
C SER A 192 -18.06 -9.00 -15.52
N ILE A 193 -17.05 -8.21 -15.86
CA ILE A 193 -16.80 -7.80 -17.25
C ILE A 193 -16.49 -9.02 -18.14
N ALA A 194 -15.72 -10.00 -17.62
CA ALA A 194 -15.40 -11.20 -18.38
C ALA A 194 -16.63 -12.09 -18.65
N ASN A 195 -17.63 -12.04 -17.79
CA ASN A 195 -18.89 -12.78 -18.01
C ASN A 195 -19.82 -12.13 -19.04
N ASP A 196 -19.65 -10.84 -19.31
CA ASP A 196 -20.49 -10.07 -20.25
C ASP A 196 -19.95 -10.10 -21.70
N ILE A 197 -18.82 -10.76 -21.93
CA ILE A 197 -18.17 -10.95 -23.26
C ILE A 197 -18.42 -12.35 -23.79
#